data_e6a5918762f64d94528ea230e7707d0b
#
_entry.id   e6a5918762f64d94528ea230e7707d0b
#
_cell.length_a   1.000
_cell.length_b   1.000
_cell.length_c   1.000
_cell.angle_alpha   90.00
_cell.angle_beta   90.00
_cell.angle_gamma   90.00
#
_symmetry.space_group_name_H-M   'P 1'
#
loop_
_entity.id
_entity.type
_entity.pdbx_description
1 polymer ?
#
loop_
_entity_poly.entity_id
_entity_poly.type
_entity_poly.pdbx_seq_one_letter_code
_entity_poly.pdbx_strand_id
1 'polypeptide(L)'
;MNATNDIGPNNLCDSEIGTPIPWIGCALFLIVALWSLILAGCSSVYETTKTARSPNEQLLLAQSLERGLIDAVLPIQPGQSVAVETVGLTADQAFVTARIEKWLSQEGLNLPKDGKESLIARVTLDAFGTLQDLTFVGIPQISGGLIPIAVPELALYKAQRQRGLVRLSIDFIEKKTGRLIRSTPLYEGDAFYNQYTVFFAFNYRDTDLLPPPP
;
A
#
# COMPACT_ATOMS: atom_id res chain seq x y z
N MET A 1 -54.46 -29.47 -87.91
CA MET A 1 -55.47 -28.50 -87.47
C MET A 1 -55.13 -28.15 -86.03
N ASN A 2 -54.71 -26.99 -85.83
CA ASN A 2 -54.81 -26.02 -84.68
C ASN A 2 -54.67 -26.62 -83.29
N ALA A 3 -54.09 -25.98 -82.33
CA ALA A 3 -53.76 -24.60 -82.14
C ALA A 3 -52.65 -24.50 -81.09
N THR A 4 -51.87 -23.52 -81.28
CA THR A 4 -50.90 -22.94 -80.30
C THR A 4 -51.61 -22.47 -79.07
N ASN A 5 -50.97 -22.65 -77.92
CA ASN A 5 -51.12 -21.70 -76.83
C ASN A 5 -49.78 -21.52 -76.09
N ASP A 6 -49.28 -20.38 -76.29
CA ASP A 6 -48.13 -19.70 -75.71
C ASP A 6 -48.50 -19.22 -74.30
N ILE A 7 -47.78 -19.62 -73.27
CA ILE A 7 -47.91 -19.04 -71.94
C ILE A 7 -46.50 -18.62 -71.51
N GLY A 8 -46.34 -17.34 -71.50
CA GLY A 8 -45.12 -16.67 -71.17
C GLY A 8 -44.64 -16.86 -69.71
N PRO A 9 -43.37 -16.51 -69.39
CA PRO A 9 -42.76 -16.78 -68.11
C PRO A 9 -43.22 -15.76 -67.04
N ASN A 10 -43.75 -16.32 -65.97
CA ASN A 10 -44.05 -15.54 -64.76
C ASN A 10 -42.80 -15.03 -64.10
N ASN A 11 -42.65 -13.73 -64.05
CA ASN A 11 -41.73 -13.04 -63.22
C ASN A 11 -42.07 -13.23 -61.75
N LEU A 12 -41.35 -14.12 -61.07
CA LEU A 12 -41.31 -14.15 -59.62
C LEU A 12 -40.39 -13.07 -59.17
N CYS A 13 -40.92 -12.06 -58.54
CA CYS A 13 -40.16 -11.10 -57.72
C CYS A 13 -39.41 -11.84 -56.63
N ASP A 14 -38.12 -12.00 -56.82
CA ASP A 14 -37.20 -12.29 -55.73
C ASP A 14 -37.14 -11.08 -54.81
N SER A 15 -37.77 -11.21 -53.64
CA SER A 15 -37.53 -10.32 -52.52
C SER A 15 -36.14 -10.63 -51.94
N GLU A 16 -35.13 -9.95 -52.40
CA GLU A 16 -33.81 -9.94 -51.72
C GLU A 16 -34.01 -9.40 -50.31
N ILE A 17 -34.07 -10.31 -49.36
CA ILE A 17 -33.87 -10.00 -47.94
C ILE A 17 -32.42 -9.53 -47.83
N GLY A 18 -32.22 -8.21 -47.69
CA GLY A 18 -30.93 -7.60 -47.52
C GLY A 18 -30.23 -8.21 -46.30
N THR A 19 -29.23 -9.04 -46.56
CA THR A 19 -28.31 -9.54 -45.54
C THR A 19 -27.59 -8.35 -44.89
N PRO A 20 -27.62 -8.23 -43.57
CA PRO A 20 -26.90 -7.14 -42.91
C PRO A 20 -25.42 -7.21 -43.29
N ILE A 21 -24.91 -6.09 -43.79
CA ILE A 21 -23.59 -5.88 -44.33
C ILE A 21 -22.53 -6.45 -43.37
N PRO A 22 -21.66 -7.41 -43.78
CA PRO A 22 -20.76 -8.16 -42.90
C PRO A 22 -19.77 -7.27 -42.12
N TRP A 23 -19.57 -6.05 -42.55
CA TRP A 23 -18.68 -5.10 -41.88
C TRP A 23 -19.25 -4.55 -40.57
N ILE A 24 -20.59 -4.50 -40.37
CA ILE A 24 -21.21 -4.10 -39.11
C ILE A 24 -20.93 -5.18 -38.04
N GLY A 25 -20.97 -6.44 -38.41
CA GLY A 25 -20.61 -7.56 -37.51
C GLY A 25 -19.14 -7.53 -37.13
N CYS A 26 -18.26 -7.25 -38.11
CA CYS A 26 -16.82 -7.06 -37.83
C CYS A 26 -16.55 -5.85 -36.93
N ALA A 27 -17.24 -4.73 -37.15
CA ALA A 27 -17.05 -3.52 -36.32
C ALA A 27 -17.52 -3.78 -34.87
N LEU A 28 -18.67 -4.45 -34.70
CA LEU A 28 -19.18 -4.82 -33.38
C LEU A 28 -18.26 -5.81 -32.64
N PHE A 29 -17.70 -6.77 -33.37
CA PHE A 29 -16.73 -7.72 -32.80
C PHE A 29 -15.44 -7.03 -32.38
N LEU A 30 -14.93 -6.07 -33.19
CA LEU A 30 -13.76 -5.28 -32.83
C LEU A 30 -13.99 -4.39 -31.62
N ILE A 31 -15.17 -3.79 -31.48
CA ILE A 31 -15.54 -2.97 -30.31
C ILE A 31 -15.61 -3.84 -29.06
N VAL A 32 -16.25 -5.02 -29.13
CA VAL A 32 -16.34 -5.95 -28.00
C VAL A 32 -14.97 -6.51 -27.64
N ALA A 33 -14.11 -6.83 -28.60
CA ALA A 33 -12.75 -7.27 -28.37
C ALA A 33 -11.89 -6.16 -27.74
N LEU A 34 -12.05 -4.91 -28.17
CA LEU A 34 -11.36 -3.76 -27.57
C LEU A 34 -11.82 -3.49 -26.13
N TRP A 35 -13.13 -3.63 -25.86
CA TRP A 35 -13.68 -3.51 -24.51
C TRP A 35 -13.20 -4.63 -23.58
N SER A 36 -13.10 -5.87 -24.08
CA SER A 36 -12.57 -6.98 -23.27
C SER A 36 -11.08 -6.82 -22.95
N LEU A 37 -10.27 -6.23 -23.84
CA LEU A 37 -8.87 -5.89 -23.54
C LEU A 37 -8.75 -4.83 -22.43
N ILE A 38 -9.65 -3.84 -22.40
CA ILE A 38 -9.64 -2.78 -21.37
C ILE A 38 -10.00 -3.35 -19.99
N LEU A 39 -10.89 -4.35 -19.93
CA LEU A 39 -11.31 -5.00 -18.68
C LEU A 39 -10.25 -5.97 -18.11
N ALA A 40 -9.34 -6.48 -18.93
CA ALA A 40 -8.29 -7.41 -18.49
C ALA A 40 -7.08 -6.73 -17.82
N GLY A 41 -7.00 -5.40 -17.83
CA GLY A 41 -5.84 -4.63 -17.38
C GLY A 41 -5.79 -4.23 -15.91
N CYS A 42 -6.75 -4.63 -15.07
CA CYS A 42 -6.73 -4.30 -13.65
C CYS A 42 -6.07 -5.43 -12.84
N SER A 43 -4.79 -5.27 -12.47
CA SER A 43 -4.16 -6.10 -11.46
C SER A 43 -3.75 -5.25 -10.26
N SER A 44 -4.14 -5.64 -9.05
CA SER A 44 -3.61 -5.11 -7.81
C SER A 44 -2.61 -6.11 -7.25
N VAL A 45 -1.36 -5.67 -7.06
CA VAL A 45 -0.31 -6.51 -6.48
C VAL A 45 0.00 -5.97 -5.09
N TYR A 46 -0.16 -6.81 -4.07
CA TYR A 46 0.32 -6.54 -2.72
C TYR A 46 1.75 -7.08 -2.61
N GLU A 47 2.72 -6.18 -2.54
CA GLU A 47 4.10 -6.55 -2.25
C GLU A 47 4.43 -6.27 -0.79
N THR A 48 4.77 -7.31 -0.03
CA THR A 48 5.41 -7.16 1.27
C THR A 48 6.92 -7.18 1.08
N THR A 49 7.59 -6.10 1.42
CA THR A 49 9.05 -5.97 1.31
C THR A 49 9.73 -6.97 2.23
N LYS A 50 10.50 -7.89 1.66
CA LYS A 50 11.33 -8.88 2.40
C LYS A 50 12.80 -8.48 2.50
N THR A 51 13.16 -7.30 2.00
CA THR A 51 14.54 -6.79 1.91
C THR A 51 14.75 -5.62 2.86
N ALA A 52 16.01 -5.14 2.96
CA ALA A 52 16.34 -3.92 3.71
C ALA A 52 15.44 -2.77 3.28
N ARG A 53 14.91 -2.04 4.26
CA ARG A 53 13.91 -0.98 4.07
C ARG A 53 14.46 0.15 3.21
N SER A 54 13.63 0.63 2.29
CA SER A 54 13.91 1.84 1.52
C SER A 54 13.94 3.09 2.44
N PRO A 55 14.58 4.20 2.03
CA PRO A 55 14.56 5.44 2.79
C PRO A 55 13.13 5.94 3.11
N ASN A 56 12.21 5.82 2.17
CA ASN A 56 10.82 6.23 2.39
C ASN A 56 10.14 5.37 3.48
N GLU A 57 10.36 4.05 3.47
CA GLU A 57 9.84 3.17 4.52
C GLU A 57 10.43 3.51 5.90
N GLN A 58 11.72 3.85 5.97
CA GLN A 58 12.35 4.28 7.21
C GLN A 58 11.72 5.59 7.74
N LEU A 59 11.47 6.56 6.86
CA LEU A 59 10.81 7.82 7.21
C LEU A 59 9.37 7.58 7.67
N LEU A 60 8.62 6.75 6.95
CA LEU A 60 7.24 6.38 7.32
C LEU A 60 7.17 5.78 8.71
N LEU A 61 8.06 4.86 9.05
CA LEU A 61 8.09 4.22 10.36
C LEU A 61 8.56 5.18 11.46
N ALA A 62 9.56 6.00 11.20
CA ALA A 62 10.04 6.98 12.16
C ALA A 62 8.94 8.00 12.50
N GLN A 63 8.24 8.50 11.48
CA GLN A 63 7.21 9.50 11.68
C GLN A 63 5.91 8.91 12.26
N SER A 64 5.53 7.68 11.88
CA SER A 64 4.39 7.02 12.51
C SER A 64 4.63 6.80 14.01
N LEU A 65 5.85 6.45 14.41
CA LEU A 65 6.20 6.32 15.83
C LEU A 65 6.14 7.68 16.57
N GLU A 66 6.67 8.73 15.97
CA GLU A 66 6.60 10.08 16.54
C GLU A 66 5.15 10.55 16.73
N ARG A 67 4.28 10.32 15.75
CA ARG A 67 2.86 10.67 15.83
C ARG A 67 2.12 9.87 16.89
N GLY A 68 2.42 8.59 17.02
CA GLY A 68 1.83 7.75 18.07
C GLY A 68 2.18 8.23 19.49
N LEU A 69 3.26 9.00 19.63
CA LEU A 69 3.72 9.50 20.92
C LEU A 69 3.41 10.98 21.18
N ILE A 70 2.92 11.74 20.17
CA ILE A 70 2.80 13.20 20.27
C ILE A 70 1.82 13.66 21.36
N ASP A 71 0.72 12.94 21.51
CA ASP A 71 -0.32 13.20 22.51
C ASP A 71 -0.32 12.15 23.65
N ALA A 72 0.77 11.38 23.73
CA ALA A 72 0.87 10.31 24.71
C ALA A 72 1.07 10.85 26.12
N VAL A 73 0.24 10.43 27.05
CA VAL A 73 0.32 10.83 28.47
C VAL A 73 0.88 9.68 29.27
N LEU A 74 1.98 9.98 29.98
CA LEU A 74 2.59 9.00 30.90
C LEU A 74 1.83 8.91 32.21
N PRO A 75 1.49 7.70 32.68
CA PRO A 75 0.78 7.50 33.94
C PRO A 75 1.70 7.46 35.16
N ILE A 76 2.96 7.92 35.01
CA ILE A 76 3.98 7.99 36.05
C ILE A 76 4.56 9.40 36.18
N GLN A 77 5.14 9.71 37.34
CA GLN A 77 5.66 11.06 37.62
C GLN A 77 7.08 11.25 37.03
N PRO A 78 7.43 12.47 36.61
CA PRO A 78 8.79 12.81 36.24
C PRO A 78 9.80 12.54 37.39
N GLY A 79 11.07 12.31 37.00
CA GLY A 79 12.16 12.05 37.95
C GLY A 79 12.33 10.59 38.34
N GLN A 80 11.41 9.68 37.98
CA GLN A 80 11.58 8.25 38.22
C GLN A 80 12.69 7.64 37.35
N SER A 81 13.37 6.62 37.88
CA SER A 81 14.42 5.89 37.17
C SER A 81 13.83 4.67 36.46
N VAL A 82 13.97 4.63 35.13
CA VAL A 82 13.32 3.64 34.28
C VAL A 82 14.33 2.96 33.35
N ALA A 83 14.27 1.64 33.21
CA ALA A 83 14.88 0.90 32.11
C ALA A 83 13.83 0.63 31.04
N VAL A 84 14.21 0.69 29.77
CA VAL A 84 13.30 0.39 28.64
C VAL A 84 13.57 -1.03 28.14
N GLU A 85 12.52 -1.80 28.00
CA GLU A 85 12.52 -3.13 27.41
C GLU A 85 11.46 -3.19 26.33
N THR A 86 11.85 -3.51 25.08
CA THR A 86 10.95 -3.57 23.94
C THR A 86 10.72 -5.01 23.52
N VAL A 87 9.46 -5.40 23.39
CA VAL A 87 9.05 -6.73 22.92
C VAL A 87 8.07 -6.58 21.73
N GLY A 88 8.18 -7.47 20.75
CA GLY A 88 7.33 -7.45 19.56
C GLY A 88 7.84 -8.40 18.49
N LEU A 89 7.06 -8.57 17.44
CA LEU A 89 7.36 -9.49 16.32
C LEU A 89 8.15 -8.83 15.18
N THR A 90 8.74 -7.66 15.42
CA THR A 90 9.54 -6.92 14.43
C THR A 90 11.03 -7.03 14.71
N ALA A 91 11.86 -6.96 13.66
CA ALA A 91 13.31 -6.86 13.77
C ALA A 91 13.79 -5.46 14.24
N ASP A 92 12.93 -4.44 14.21
CA ASP A 92 13.29 -3.05 14.47
C ASP A 92 13.19 -2.64 15.95
N GLN A 93 13.14 -3.60 16.86
CA GLN A 93 13.00 -3.34 18.31
C GLN A 93 14.07 -2.37 18.85
N ALA A 94 15.32 -2.51 18.40
CA ALA A 94 16.42 -1.62 18.83
C ALA A 94 16.16 -0.14 18.44
N PHE A 95 15.61 0.11 17.24
CA PHE A 95 15.24 1.44 16.80
C PHE A 95 14.11 2.01 17.66
N VAL A 96 13.07 1.23 17.91
CA VAL A 96 11.95 1.65 18.76
C VAL A 96 12.42 1.92 20.17
N THR A 97 13.24 1.04 20.75
CA THR A 97 13.83 1.25 22.09
C THR A 97 14.53 2.60 22.19
N ALA A 98 15.43 2.90 21.25
CA ALA A 98 16.17 4.17 21.23
C ALA A 98 15.25 5.40 21.13
N ARG A 99 14.18 5.31 20.33
CA ARG A 99 13.18 6.39 20.20
C ARG A 99 12.34 6.56 21.46
N ILE A 100 11.91 5.49 22.08
CA ILE A 100 11.18 5.52 23.35
C ILE A 100 12.06 6.04 24.49
N GLU A 101 13.32 5.59 24.59
CA GLU A 101 14.28 6.14 25.57
C GLU A 101 14.39 7.66 25.44
N LYS A 102 14.57 8.15 24.21
CA LYS A 102 14.64 9.60 23.95
C LYS A 102 13.36 10.30 24.40
N TRP A 103 12.19 9.78 24.03
CA TRP A 103 10.89 10.35 24.38
C TRP A 103 10.69 10.37 25.90
N LEU A 104 10.91 9.25 26.61
CA LEU A 104 10.80 9.16 28.08
C LEU A 104 11.73 10.14 28.79
N SER A 105 12.94 10.35 28.23
CA SER A 105 13.89 11.35 28.75
C SER A 105 13.37 12.78 28.56
N GLN A 106 12.68 13.07 27.46
CA GLN A 106 12.03 14.37 27.21
C GLN A 106 10.85 14.62 28.15
N GLU A 107 10.15 13.55 28.55
CA GLU A 107 9.08 13.58 29.56
C GLU A 107 9.63 13.67 31.00
N GLY A 108 10.94 13.81 31.17
CA GLY A 108 11.57 14.02 32.47
C GLY A 108 11.87 12.76 33.28
N LEU A 109 11.90 11.59 32.66
CA LEU A 109 12.31 10.35 33.31
C LEU A 109 13.83 10.16 33.23
N ASN A 110 14.41 9.56 34.25
CA ASN A 110 15.82 9.22 34.28
C ASN A 110 16.05 7.82 33.70
N LEU A 111 17.01 7.69 32.78
CA LEU A 111 17.38 6.41 32.16
C LEU A 111 18.83 6.04 32.50
N PRO A 112 19.14 5.69 33.76
CA PRO A 112 20.47 5.26 34.14
C PRO A 112 20.80 3.93 33.46
N LYS A 113 22.08 3.71 33.14
CA LYS A 113 22.57 2.46 32.52
C LYS A 113 23.38 1.62 33.53
N ASP A 114 23.32 1.95 34.82
CA ASP A 114 24.10 1.34 35.89
C ASP A 114 23.34 0.30 36.73
N GLY A 115 22.15 -0.09 36.27
CA GLY A 115 21.33 -1.10 36.93
C GLY A 115 20.52 -0.58 38.15
N LYS A 116 20.55 0.74 38.39
CA LYS A 116 19.86 1.38 39.53
C LYS A 116 18.45 1.82 39.24
N GLU A 117 17.88 1.37 38.13
CA GLU A 117 16.50 1.68 37.76
C GLU A 117 15.52 1.06 38.77
N SER A 118 14.50 1.82 39.15
CA SER A 118 13.43 1.37 40.01
C SER A 118 12.30 0.70 39.24
N LEU A 119 12.08 1.11 38.01
CA LEU A 119 11.03 0.64 37.10
C LEU A 119 11.59 0.07 35.81
N ILE A 120 10.80 -0.80 35.19
CA ILE A 120 10.98 -1.25 33.81
C ILE A 120 9.79 -0.74 33.02
N ALA A 121 10.04 0.03 31.98
CA ALA A 121 9.05 0.38 30.95
C ALA A 121 9.09 -0.69 29.87
N ARG A 122 8.17 -1.65 29.94
CA ARG A 122 8.03 -2.68 28.92
C ARG A 122 7.14 -2.16 27.80
N VAL A 123 7.76 -1.92 26.66
CA VAL A 123 7.09 -1.48 25.43
C VAL A 123 6.65 -2.71 24.65
N THR A 124 5.36 -2.91 24.52
CA THR A 124 4.80 -3.98 23.70
C THR A 124 4.41 -3.41 22.34
N LEU A 125 5.04 -3.93 21.28
CA LEU A 125 4.74 -3.56 19.90
C LEU A 125 3.74 -4.55 19.31
N ASP A 126 2.48 -4.13 19.20
CA ASP A 126 1.44 -4.92 18.53
C ASP A 126 1.61 -4.87 17.00
N ALA A 127 2.02 -3.71 16.47
CA ALA A 127 2.35 -3.54 15.07
C ALA A 127 3.43 -2.49 14.90
N PHE A 128 4.42 -2.76 14.05
CA PHE A 128 5.41 -1.81 13.56
C PHE A 128 5.87 -2.24 12.18
N GLY A 129 5.36 -1.59 11.15
CA GLY A 129 5.62 -2.00 9.77
C GLY A 129 5.06 -1.03 8.73
N THR A 130 5.34 -1.34 7.47
CA THR A 130 4.82 -0.60 6.32
C THR A 130 3.83 -1.46 5.55
N LEU A 131 2.74 -0.85 5.12
CA LEU A 131 1.77 -1.40 4.18
C LEU A 131 2.03 -0.77 2.81
N GLN A 132 2.00 -1.58 1.77
CA GLN A 132 2.16 -1.11 0.40
C GLN A 132 1.02 -1.65 -0.46
N ASP A 133 0.43 -0.76 -1.25
CA ASP A 133 -0.60 -1.05 -2.24
C ASP A 133 -0.15 -0.51 -3.61
N LEU A 134 -0.27 -1.33 -4.64
CA LEU A 134 0.04 -0.97 -6.01
C LEU A 134 -1.20 -1.19 -6.88
N THR A 135 -1.74 -0.11 -7.42
CA THR A 135 -2.77 -0.16 -8.46
C THR A 135 -2.13 0.17 -9.80
N PHE A 136 -2.32 -0.69 -10.79
CA PHE A 136 -1.75 -0.51 -12.12
C PHE A 136 -2.81 -0.75 -13.20
N VAL A 137 -2.89 0.18 -14.16
CA VAL A 137 -3.71 0.08 -15.37
C VAL A 137 -2.85 0.46 -16.57
N GLY A 138 -2.62 -0.45 -17.49
CA GLY A 138 -1.75 -0.21 -18.65
C GLY A 138 -1.12 -1.48 -19.18
N ILE A 139 -0.01 -1.33 -19.91
CA ILE A 139 0.79 -2.43 -20.42
C ILE A 139 1.96 -2.65 -19.47
N PRO A 140 2.05 -3.81 -18.78
CA PRO A 140 3.18 -4.08 -17.90
C PRO A 140 4.47 -4.27 -18.69
N GLN A 141 5.60 -4.07 -18.03
CA GLN A 141 6.89 -4.37 -18.63
C GLN A 141 6.97 -5.85 -19.01
N ILE A 142 7.24 -6.14 -20.27
CA ILE A 142 7.46 -7.50 -20.77
C ILE A 142 8.94 -7.64 -21.08
N SER A 143 9.62 -8.46 -20.26
CA SER A 143 11.00 -8.87 -20.48
C SER A 143 11.06 -10.39 -20.41
N GLY A 144 11.32 -11.08 -21.53
CA GLY A 144 11.36 -12.54 -21.50
C GLY A 144 11.77 -13.18 -22.81
N GLY A 145 12.35 -14.35 -22.72
CA GLY A 145 13.13 -15.07 -23.71
C GLY A 145 12.49 -15.50 -25.04
N LEU A 146 11.22 -15.18 -25.30
CA LEU A 146 10.56 -15.44 -26.58
C LEU A 146 10.48 -14.22 -27.49
N ILE A 147 10.63 -13.02 -26.93
CA ILE A 147 10.61 -11.76 -27.68
C ILE A 147 11.95 -11.05 -27.42
N PRO A 148 12.79 -10.83 -28.44
CA PRO A 148 14.11 -10.21 -28.25
C PRO A 148 14.03 -8.69 -27.99
N ILE A 149 12.83 -8.14 -27.84
CA ILE A 149 12.59 -6.72 -27.58
C ILE A 149 11.94 -6.56 -26.21
N ALA A 150 12.59 -5.83 -25.31
CA ALA A 150 11.98 -5.43 -24.05
C ALA A 150 10.89 -4.36 -24.31
N VAL A 151 9.65 -4.67 -23.98
CA VAL A 151 8.56 -3.69 -24.02
C VAL A 151 8.59 -2.93 -22.71
N PRO A 152 8.76 -1.60 -22.71
CA PRO A 152 8.73 -0.80 -21.49
C PRO A 152 7.31 -0.80 -20.86
N GLU A 153 7.24 -0.55 -19.56
CA GLU A 153 5.96 -0.33 -18.87
C GLU A 153 5.27 0.93 -19.42
N LEU A 154 4.03 0.80 -19.86
CA LEU A 154 3.19 1.91 -20.30
C LEU A 154 2.00 2.03 -19.34
N ALA A 155 2.15 2.80 -18.28
CA ALA A 155 1.13 3.00 -17.28
C ALA A 155 0.14 4.09 -17.72
N LEU A 156 -1.10 3.73 -18.02
CA LEU A 156 -2.18 4.69 -18.14
C LEU A 156 -2.50 5.32 -16.79
N TYR A 157 -2.52 4.48 -15.76
CA TYR A 157 -2.65 4.87 -14.37
C TYR A 157 -1.83 3.92 -13.49
N LYS A 158 -0.99 4.47 -12.63
CA LYS A 158 -0.27 3.72 -11.61
C LYS A 158 -0.34 4.49 -10.30
N ALA A 159 -0.76 3.83 -9.24
CA ALA A 159 -0.78 4.38 -7.90
C ALA A 159 0.00 3.44 -6.98
N GLN A 160 1.08 3.95 -6.40
CA GLN A 160 1.83 3.29 -5.33
C GLN A 160 1.51 4.01 -4.03
N ARG A 161 0.85 3.32 -3.11
CA ARG A 161 0.49 3.86 -1.80
C ARG A 161 1.30 3.13 -0.74
N GLN A 162 1.98 3.88 0.09
CA GLN A 162 2.76 3.35 1.21
C GLN A 162 2.28 4.00 2.49
N ARG A 163 2.10 3.22 3.53
CA ARG A 163 1.68 3.67 4.85
C ARG A 163 2.52 3.02 5.93
N GLY A 164 3.16 3.82 6.76
CA GLY A 164 3.76 3.37 8.00
C GLY A 164 2.70 3.25 9.07
N LEU A 165 2.77 2.21 9.88
CA LEU A 165 1.86 1.98 11.00
C LEU A 165 2.66 1.60 12.23
N VAL A 166 2.34 2.24 13.36
CA VAL A 166 2.77 1.81 14.69
C VAL A 166 1.56 1.63 15.59
N ARG A 167 1.63 0.60 16.42
CA ARG A 167 0.68 0.34 17.52
C ARG A 167 1.47 -0.23 18.67
N LEU A 168 1.45 0.45 19.81
CA LEU A 168 2.20 0.04 20.98
C LEU A 168 1.51 0.42 22.30
N SER A 169 1.87 -0.27 23.37
CA SER A 169 1.52 0.09 24.75
C SER A 169 2.75 -0.02 25.64
N ILE A 170 2.75 0.66 26.79
CA ILE A 170 3.86 0.66 27.73
C ILE A 170 3.36 0.26 29.12
N ASP A 171 3.94 -0.79 29.66
CA ASP A 171 3.72 -1.26 31.01
C ASP A 171 4.86 -0.84 31.92
N PHE A 172 4.55 -0.11 32.99
CA PHE A 172 5.52 0.25 34.02
C PHE A 172 5.49 -0.78 35.14
N ILE A 173 6.59 -1.51 35.28
CA ILE A 173 6.75 -2.64 36.19
C ILE A 173 7.79 -2.30 37.23
N GLU A 174 7.51 -2.54 38.50
CA GLU A 174 8.47 -2.40 39.58
C GLU A 174 9.57 -3.46 39.44
N LYS A 175 10.82 -3.03 39.24
CA LYS A 175 11.95 -3.93 38.95
C LYS A 175 12.20 -4.97 40.04
N LYS A 176 12.00 -4.61 41.34
CA LYS A 176 12.28 -5.50 42.46
C LYS A 176 11.26 -6.61 42.65
N THR A 177 9.99 -6.31 42.44
CA THR A 177 8.87 -7.22 42.72
C THR A 177 8.27 -7.82 41.46
N GLY A 178 8.53 -7.27 40.30
CA GLY A 178 7.88 -7.64 39.05
C GLY A 178 6.40 -7.19 38.97
N ARG A 179 5.95 -6.37 39.93
CA ARG A 179 4.55 -5.94 39.98
C ARG A 179 4.27 -4.86 38.97
N LEU A 180 3.19 -5.01 38.19
CA LEU A 180 2.68 -3.96 37.31
C LEU A 180 2.18 -2.77 38.16
N ILE A 181 2.73 -1.60 37.93
CA ILE A 181 2.34 -0.34 38.59
C ILE A 181 1.28 0.38 37.79
N ARG A 182 1.50 0.58 36.51
CA ARG A 182 0.61 1.27 35.58
C ARG A 182 0.83 0.77 34.14
N SER A 183 -0.22 0.86 33.33
CA SER A 183 -0.18 0.68 31.88
C SER A 183 -0.63 1.94 31.20
N THR A 184 -0.08 2.22 30.02
CA THR A 184 -0.60 3.26 29.13
C THR A 184 -1.80 2.73 28.34
N PRO A 185 -2.65 3.60 27.80
CA PRO A 185 -3.53 3.20 26.72
C PRO A 185 -2.71 2.74 25.49
N LEU A 186 -3.38 2.17 24.52
CA LEU A 186 -2.78 1.83 23.23
C LEU A 186 -2.48 3.12 22.45
N TYR A 187 -1.24 3.31 22.07
CA TYR A 187 -0.80 4.41 21.24
C TYR A 187 -0.74 3.94 19.79
N GLU A 188 -1.33 4.73 18.91
CA GLU A 188 -1.36 4.47 17.47
C GLU A 188 -0.86 5.68 16.70
N GLY A 189 -0.08 5.43 15.67
CA GLY A 189 0.39 6.48 14.77
C GLY A 189 0.57 5.93 13.37
N ASP A 190 0.33 6.78 12.40
CA ASP A 190 0.53 6.46 11.00
C ASP A 190 1.12 7.62 10.21
N ALA A 191 1.72 7.29 9.08
CA ALA A 191 2.23 8.23 8.10
C ALA A 191 2.05 7.64 6.71
N PHE A 192 1.89 8.45 5.68
CA PHE A 192 1.71 7.96 4.33
C PHE A 192 2.59 8.65 3.29
N TYR A 193 2.86 7.91 2.22
CA TYR A 193 3.53 8.38 1.03
C TYR A 193 2.90 7.73 -0.20
N ASN A 194 2.22 8.52 -1.02
CA ASN A 194 1.54 8.07 -2.21
C ASN A 194 2.21 8.67 -3.45
N GLN A 195 2.46 7.83 -4.44
CA GLN A 195 2.99 8.25 -5.73
C GLN A 195 2.03 7.81 -6.83
N TYR A 196 1.74 8.73 -7.74
CA TYR A 196 0.81 8.50 -8.83
C TYR A 196 1.46 8.83 -10.17
N THR A 197 1.22 7.98 -11.16
CA THR A 197 1.57 8.22 -12.56
C THR A 197 0.31 8.15 -13.40
N VAL A 198 0.06 9.19 -14.19
CA VAL A 198 -1.11 9.30 -15.06
C VAL A 198 -0.65 9.56 -16.49
N PHE A 199 -1.26 8.84 -17.45
CA PHE A 199 -0.93 8.94 -18.88
C PHE A 199 0.60 8.88 -19.13
N PHE A 200 1.28 7.89 -18.52
CA PHE A 200 2.71 7.55 -18.61
C PHE A 200 3.72 8.69 -18.38
N ALA A 201 3.28 9.93 -18.27
CA ALA A 201 4.15 11.10 -18.21
C ALA A 201 3.93 11.98 -16.98
N PHE A 202 2.70 12.05 -16.45
CA PHE A 202 2.38 12.93 -15.33
C PHE A 202 2.57 12.21 -14.01
N ASN A 203 3.59 12.61 -13.27
CA ASN A 203 3.87 12.06 -11.94
C ASN A 203 3.54 13.11 -10.88
N TYR A 204 2.80 12.74 -9.85
CA TYR A 204 2.57 13.57 -8.68
C TYR A 204 2.67 12.74 -7.41
N ARG A 205 2.93 13.40 -6.30
CA ARG A 205 3.08 12.79 -4.98
C ARG A 205 2.13 13.44 -4.00
N ASP A 206 1.66 12.64 -3.07
CA ASP A 206 0.86 13.05 -1.94
C ASP A 206 1.44 12.38 -0.69
N THR A 207 1.89 13.18 0.28
CA THR A 207 2.57 12.66 1.46
C THR A 207 2.39 13.60 2.63
N ASP A 208 2.37 13.04 3.82
CA ASP A 208 2.37 13.76 5.09
C ASP A 208 3.74 13.66 5.80
N LEU A 209 4.76 13.10 5.15
CA LEU A 209 6.13 13.05 5.67
C LEU A 209 6.75 14.44 5.78
N LEU A 210 7.45 14.70 6.89
CA LEU A 210 8.13 15.96 7.18
C LEU A 210 9.63 15.72 7.46
N PRO A 211 10.54 16.32 6.66
CA PRO A 211 10.31 16.95 5.35
C PRO A 211 9.89 15.93 4.30
N PRO A 212 9.12 16.32 3.26
CA PRO A 212 8.79 15.41 2.19
C PRO A 212 10.07 14.93 1.49
N PRO A 213 10.18 13.62 1.16
CA PRO A 213 11.34 13.12 0.44
C PRO A 213 11.40 13.71 -0.99
N PRO A 214 12.60 13.83 -1.57
CA PRO A 214 12.84 14.41 -2.89
C PRO A 214 12.16 13.65 -4.04
#